data_35ce12c2b32ac9433a3702b7f98d46c5
#
_entry.id   35ce12c2b32ac9433a3702b7f98d46c5
#
_cell.length_a   1.000
_cell.length_b   1.000
_cell.length_c   1.000
_cell.angle_alpha   90.00
_cell.angle_beta   90.00
_cell.angle_gamma   90.00
#
_symmetry.space_group_name_H-M   'P 1'
#
loop_
_entity.id
_entity.type
_entity.pdbx_description
1 polymer ?
#
loop_
_entity_poly.entity_id
_entity_poly.type
_entity_poly.pdbx_seq_one_letter_code
_entity_poly.pdbx_strand_id
1 'polypeptide(L)'
;HNYKKVLSIKTSRFWRLFPAGMRRRWWLFRFFDLIIKFWPIFRPKRGVVVIRMDGIGDMVLFRNALDQYAQLFSIERGDITVLGCESWRTISTKIFPEYKCFFIDEHAFARNVLYRFWMGIKVKKLSPKITICDSYFRRALMSDSLLWMIDAPRSISSIPFINEKTRPEFNYYLSQNSQLIDTGPYPTHEVLRHYNFISQVSGKVFRPTIPKIKWIKKSHPIVATKALKPQYIVLNPGSNEYGRRWPLDFYLDVANKFISKDYTVVIVGGKDELVDDLKTSLKPDSPIINVVGLTSIPELMDILNMASCVISNDTGPAHLSIALSVPTVVIIGGGHFGSFVPYPDEICPPFVKFLFDKMACYHCFWLCDKRQN
;
A
#
# COMPACT_ATOMS: atom_id res chain seq x y z
N HIS A 1 20.42 -1.77 -9.46
CA HIS A 1 20.91 -1.39 -8.14
C HIS A 1 21.58 -2.58 -7.48
N ASN A 2 22.82 -2.39 -7.02
CA ASN A 2 23.71 -3.46 -6.58
C ASN A 2 23.43 -3.78 -5.10
N TYR A 3 22.44 -4.61 -4.80
CA TYR A 3 22.06 -5.03 -3.43
C TYR A 3 23.25 -5.60 -2.64
N LYS A 4 24.21 -6.22 -3.32
CA LYS A 4 25.45 -6.70 -2.69
C LYS A 4 26.23 -5.57 -2.03
N LYS A 5 26.14 -4.33 -2.51
CA LYS A 5 26.76 -3.15 -1.89
C LYS A 5 26.11 -2.74 -0.57
N VAL A 6 24.79 -2.92 -0.43
CA VAL A 6 24.07 -2.62 0.83
C VAL A 6 24.41 -3.65 1.90
N LEU A 7 24.45 -4.93 1.52
CA LEU A 7 24.78 -6.03 2.43
C LEU A 7 26.30 -6.11 2.76
N SER A 8 27.15 -5.53 1.93
CA SER A 8 28.63 -5.53 2.13
C SER A 8 29.12 -4.45 3.10
N ILE A 9 28.26 -3.51 3.52
CA ILE A 9 28.64 -2.51 4.51
C ILE A 9 28.69 -3.17 5.89
N LYS A 10 29.89 -3.61 6.28
CA LYS A 10 30.18 -4.01 7.66
C LYS A 10 30.02 -2.79 8.55
N THR A 11 28.83 -2.61 9.11
CA THR A 11 28.59 -1.54 10.09
C THR A 11 29.25 -1.94 11.41
N SER A 12 30.36 -1.29 11.75
CA SER A 12 31.00 -1.51 13.03
C SER A 12 30.07 -1.11 14.19
N ARG A 13 30.31 -1.67 15.39
CA ARG A 13 29.56 -1.26 16.59
C ARG A 13 29.72 0.24 16.86
N PHE A 14 30.89 0.82 16.59
CA PHE A 14 31.14 2.24 16.70
C PHE A 14 30.29 3.05 15.72
N TRP A 15 30.21 2.64 14.44
CA TRP A 15 29.36 3.33 13.48
C TRP A 15 27.87 3.31 13.90
N ARG A 16 27.38 2.23 14.53
CA ARG A 16 26.01 2.17 15.05
C ARG A 16 25.77 3.17 16.19
N LEU A 17 26.78 3.51 16.95
CA LEU A 17 26.67 4.53 17.99
C LEU A 17 26.61 5.97 17.39
N PHE A 18 27.45 6.22 16.39
CA PHE A 18 27.58 7.53 15.73
C PHE A 18 27.54 7.38 14.21
N PRO A 19 26.36 7.04 13.63
CA PRO A 19 26.28 6.80 12.19
C PRO A 19 26.39 8.12 11.40
N ALA A 20 27.22 8.09 10.35
CA ALA A 20 27.36 9.22 9.43
C ALA A 20 26.25 9.19 8.35
N GLY A 21 25.93 10.37 7.81
CA GLY A 21 24.99 10.53 6.68
C GLY A 21 23.51 10.47 7.03
N MET A 22 23.16 10.43 8.31
CA MET A 22 21.77 10.43 8.76
C MET A 22 21.10 11.79 8.61
N ARG A 23 19.82 11.78 8.20
CA ARG A 23 19.02 13.00 8.12
C ARG A 23 18.70 13.56 9.51
N ARG A 24 18.47 14.88 9.62
CA ARG A 24 18.17 15.57 10.91
C ARG A 24 17.03 14.91 11.68
N ARG A 25 15.95 14.50 10.99
CA ARG A 25 14.79 13.87 11.59
C ARG A 25 15.14 12.53 12.25
N TRP A 26 16.06 11.77 11.67
CA TRP A 26 16.53 10.52 12.25
C TRP A 26 17.20 10.77 13.62
N TRP A 27 18.05 11.79 13.75
CA TRP A 27 18.69 12.15 15.02
C TRP A 27 17.66 12.58 16.07
N LEU A 28 16.67 13.39 15.69
CA LEU A 28 15.59 13.80 16.57
C LEU A 28 14.80 12.61 17.13
N PHE A 29 14.44 11.66 16.29
CA PHE A 29 13.64 10.51 16.70
C PHE A 29 14.49 9.45 17.43
N ARG A 30 15.75 9.31 17.09
CA ARG A 30 16.63 8.27 17.64
C ARG A 30 16.63 8.22 19.16
N PHE A 31 16.70 9.37 19.81
CA PHE A 31 16.72 9.44 21.28
C PHE A 31 15.47 8.75 21.87
N PHE A 32 14.30 9.10 21.38
CA PHE A 32 13.03 8.52 21.83
C PHE A 32 12.90 7.06 21.40
N ASP A 33 13.28 6.73 20.18
CA ASP A 33 13.24 5.35 19.67
C ASP A 33 14.17 4.42 20.47
N LEU A 34 15.32 4.91 20.98
CA LEU A 34 16.19 4.15 21.87
C LEU A 34 15.51 3.88 23.22
N ILE A 35 14.87 4.88 23.82
CA ILE A 35 14.10 4.70 25.05
C ILE A 35 13.03 3.62 24.84
N ILE A 36 12.29 3.67 23.72
CA ILE A 36 11.28 2.67 23.39
C ILE A 36 11.92 1.29 23.24
N LYS A 37 13.03 1.20 22.48
CA LYS A 37 13.72 -0.08 22.24
C LYS A 37 14.11 -0.77 23.54
N PHE A 38 14.63 -0.04 24.50
CA PHE A 38 15.06 -0.55 25.79
C PHE A 38 13.98 -0.50 26.88
N TRP A 39 12.75 -0.08 26.51
CA TRP A 39 11.63 -0.07 27.46
C TRP A 39 11.34 -1.49 27.99
N PRO A 40 11.30 -1.69 29.30
CA PRO A 40 11.09 -3.02 29.87
C PRO A 40 9.66 -3.51 29.60
N ILE A 41 9.55 -4.74 29.09
CA ILE A 41 8.26 -5.40 28.86
C ILE A 41 8.25 -6.70 29.66
N PHE A 42 7.38 -6.76 30.66
CA PHE A 42 7.18 -7.92 31.52
C PHE A 42 6.08 -8.87 31.00
N ARG A 43 5.94 -8.97 29.70
CA ARG A 43 4.99 -9.86 29.04
C ARG A 43 5.73 -10.96 28.28
N PRO A 44 5.18 -12.19 28.26
CA PRO A 44 5.76 -13.26 27.46
C PRO A 44 5.70 -12.90 25.99
N LYS A 45 6.76 -13.24 25.27
CA LYS A 45 6.81 -13.07 23.80
C LYS A 45 5.88 -14.06 23.12
N ARG A 46 4.89 -13.59 22.35
CA ARG A 46 3.88 -14.43 21.68
C ARG A 46 3.50 -13.88 20.32
N GLY A 47 3.20 -14.79 19.38
CA GLY A 47 2.65 -14.46 18.08
C GLY A 47 3.63 -13.74 17.15
N VAL A 48 3.06 -13.21 16.08
CA VAL A 48 3.77 -12.54 14.99
C VAL A 48 3.17 -11.14 14.76
N VAL A 49 4.01 -10.15 14.58
CA VAL A 49 3.61 -8.82 14.11
C VAL A 49 4.09 -8.63 12.68
N VAL A 50 3.18 -8.31 11.78
CA VAL A 50 3.46 -7.99 10.38
C VAL A 50 3.28 -6.49 10.17
N ILE A 51 4.34 -5.79 9.83
CA ILE A 51 4.37 -4.34 9.64
C ILE A 51 3.96 -4.01 8.20
N ARG A 52 2.85 -3.31 8.04
CA ARG A 52 2.25 -2.88 6.77
C ARG A 52 1.89 -1.39 6.83
N MET A 53 2.92 -0.55 6.93
CA MET A 53 2.77 0.91 6.96
C MET A 53 2.68 1.49 5.54
N ASP A 54 1.78 0.92 4.76
CA ASP A 54 1.59 1.18 3.33
C ASP A 54 0.19 1.70 3.05
N GLY A 55 -0.05 2.19 1.83
CA GLY A 55 -1.35 2.62 1.37
C GLY A 55 -2.34 1.48 1.14
N ILE A 56 -3.58 1.85 0.83
CA ILE A 56 -4.66 0.87 0.65
C ILE A 56 -4.44 -0.07 -0.54
N GLY A 57 -3.81 0.41 -1.61
CA GLY A 57 -3.47 -0.41 -2.77
C GLY A 57 -2.48 -1.51 -2.42
N ASP A 58 -1.42 -1.17 -1.70
CA ASP A 58 -0.40 -2.12 -1.24
C ASP A 58 -1.00 -3.16 -0.29
N MET A 59 -1.90 -2.72 0.61
CA MET A 59 -2.62 -3.61 1.52
C MET A 59 -3.44 -4.65 0.74
N VAL A 60 -4.12 -4.24 -0.34
CA VAL A 60 -4.88 -5.15 -1.21
C VAL A 60 -3.97 -6.19 -1.86
N LEU A 61 -2.84 -5.77 -2.40
CA LEU A 61 -1.87 -6.67 -3.03
C LEU A 61 -1.26 -7.67 -2.05
N PHE A 62 -1.13 -7.28 -0.79
CA PHE A 62 -0.62 -8.12 0.29
C PHE A 62 -1.65 -9.10 0.87
N ARG A 63 -2.96 -8.81 0.76
CA ARG A 63 -4.03 -9.50 1.50
C ARG A 63 -3.94 -11.03 1.47
N ASN A 64 -3.74 -11.62 0.29
CA ASN A 64 -3.69 -13.07 0.16
C ASN A 64 -2.39 -13.67 0.71
N ALA A 65 -1.28 -12.95 0.61
CA ALA A 65 0.00 -13.39 1.14
C ALA A 65 -0.03 -13.53 2.68
N LEU A 66 -0.82 -12.71 3.37
CA LEU A 66 -0.96 -12.79 4.82
C LEU A 66 -1.46 -14.17 5.29
N ASP A 67 -2.34 -14.80 4.53
CA ASP A 67 -2.89 -16.12 4.89
C ASP A 67 -1.79 -17.21 4.92
N GLN A 68 -0.70 -17.01 4.17
CA GLN A 68 0.42 -17.95 4.15
C GLN A 68 1.29 -17.83 5.41
N TYR A 69 1.29 -16.69 6.09
CA TYR A 69 2.11 -16.53 7.30
C TYR A 69 1.64 -17.42 8.46
N ALA A 70 0.33 -17.63 8.60
CA ALA A 70 -0.22 -18.55 9.59
C ALA A 70 0.32 -19.96 9.39
N GLN A 71 0.31 -20.44 8.15
CA GLN A 71 0.87 -21.73 7.74
C GLN A 71 2.39 -21.78 7.92
N LEU A 72 3.09 -20.72 7.48
CA LEU A 72 4.55 -20.62 7.53
C LEU A 72 5.10 -20.77 8.95
N PHE A 73 4.44 -20.17 9.93
CA PHE A 73 4.87 -20.19 11.33
C PHE A 73 4.13 -21.21 12.19
N SER A 74 3.24 -22.00 11.60
CA SER A 74 2.40 -22.99 12.30
C SER A 74 1.67 -22.39 13.50
N ILE A 75 1.01 -21.26 13.28
CA ILE A 75 0.24 -20.52 14.28
C ILE A 75 -1.17 -20.21 13.75
N GLU A 76 -2.07 -19.91 14.67
CA GLU A 76 -3.41 -19.46 14.29
C GLU A 76 -3.38 -18.01 13.74
N ARG A 77 -4.32 -17.67 12.85
CA ARG A 77 -4.47 -16.33 12.29
C ARG A 77 -4.66 -15.28 13.39
N GLY A 78 -5.39 -15.63 14.47
CA GLY A 78 -5.59 -14.78 15.64
C GLY A 78 -4.31 -14.45 16.44
N ASP A 79 -3.20 -15.15 16.18
CA ASP A 79 -1.89 -14.87 16.77
C ASP A 79 -1.01 -13.97 15.90
N ILE A 80 -1.53 -13.57 14.75
CA ILE A 80 -0.91 -12.57 13.86
C ILE A 80 -1.55 -11.22 14.09
N THR A 81 -0.73 -10.21 14.34
CA THR A 81 -1.16 -8.81 14.42
C THR A 81 -0.64 -8.05 13.20
N VAL A 82 -1.54 -7.49 12.40
CA VAL A 82 -1.18 -6.58 11.30
C VAL A 82 -1.08 -5.18 11.85
N LEU A 83 0.11 -4.59 11.74
CA LEU A 83 0.38 -3.21 12.11
C LEU A 83 0.26 -2.35 10.86
N GLY A 84 -0.79 -1.55 10.77
CA GLY A 84 -1.16 -0.83 9.56
C GLY A 84 -1.40 0.66 9.73
N CYS A 85 -1.64 1.33 8.61
CA CYS A 85 -1.99 2.74 8.57
C CYS A 85 -3.45 3.00 8.94
N GLU A 86 -3.68 4.11 9.64
CA GLU A 86 -5.03 4.58 10.00
C GLU A 86 -5.94 4.72 8.78
N SER A 87 -5.37 5.05 7.63
CA SER A 87 -6.10 5.31 6.38
C SER A 87 -7.03 4.18 5.92
N TRP A 88 -6.75 2.92 6.27
CA TRP A 88 -7.59 1.78 5.91
C TRP A 88 -8.19 1.02 7.12
N ARG A 89 -8.15 1.61 8.32
CA ARG A 89 -8.73 1.02 9.53
C ARG A 89 -10.19 0.63 9.35
N THR A 90 -10.98 1.49 8.72
CA THR A 90 -12.44 1.34 8.63
C THR A 90 -12.90 0.08 7.86
N ILE A 91 -12.05 -0.48 7.02
CA ILE A 91 -12.34 -1.70 6.25
C ILE A 91 -11.64 -2.95 6.82
N SER A 92 -10.76 -2.78 7.78
CA SER A 92 -9.90 -3.86 8.28
C SER A 92 -10.65 -5.06 8.83
N THR A 93 -11.72 -4.83 9.60
CA THR A 93 -12.54 -5.90 10.19
C THR A 93 -13.24 -6.77 9.15
N LYS A 94 -13.50 -6.23 7.96
CA LYS A 94 -14.11 -6.96 6.85
C LYS A 94 -13.07 -7.65 5.96
N ILE A 95 -11.89 -7.03 5.82
CA ILE A 95 -10.82 -7.56 4.97
C ILE A 95 -9.94 -8.56 5.73
N PHE A 96 -9.71 -8.32 7.02
CA PHE A 96 -8.88 -9.16 7.89
C PHE A 96 -9.65 -9.69 9.11
N PRO A 97 -10.81 -10.35 8.95
CA PRO A 97 -11.71 -10.69 10.06
C PRO A 97 -11.08 -11.62 11.08
N GLU A 98 -10.10 -12.44 10.67
CA GLU A 98 -9.46 -13.45 11.53
C GLU A 98 -8.15 -12.97 12.17
N TYR A 99 -7.71 -11.75 11.82
CA TYR A 99 -6.44 -11.19 12.28
C TYR A 99 -6.65 -10.07 13.30
N LYS A 100 -5.70 -9.93 14.20
CA LYS A 100 -5.62 -8.71 15.01
C LYS A 100 -5.04 -7.60 14.18
N CYS A 101 -5.62 -6.41 14.28
CA CYS A 101 -5.10 -5.22 13.61
C CYS A 101 -4.75 -4.15 14.64
N PHE A 102 -3.62 -3.51 14.44
CA PHE A 102 -3.19 -2.34 15.21
C PHE A 102 -2.86 -1.21 14.25
N PHE A 103 -3.41 -0.03 14.48
CA PHE A 103 -3.29 1.08 13.54
C PHE A 103 -2.50 2.24 14.10
N ILE A 104 -1.72 2.85 13.22
CA ILE A 104 -0.92 4.05 13.47
C ILE A 104 -1.33 5.11 12.44
N ASP A 105 -1.56 6.33 12.92
CA ASP A 105 -1.60 7.51 12.05
C ASP A 105 -0.19 7.75 11.50
N GLU A 106 0.02 7.43 10.25
CA GLU A 106 1.31 7.50 9.57
C GLU A 106 1.84 8.93 9.47
N HIS A 107 0.95 9.91 9.37
CA HIS A 107 1.33 11.32 9.30
C HIS A 107 1.77 11.85 10.67
N ALA A 108 1.01 11.55 11.71
CA ALA A 108 1.36 11.90 13.09
C ALA A 108 2.64 11.20 13.54
N PHE A 109 2.80 9.90 13.23
CA PHE A 109 3.99 9.13 13.57
C PHE A 109 5.26 9.66 12.90
N ALA A 110 5.13 10.19 11.68
CA ALA A 110 6.25 10.77 10.93
C ALA A 110 6.62 12.20 11.37
N ARG A 111 5.76 12.91 12.11
CA ARG A 111 5.93 14.36 12.37
C ARG A 111 5.90 14.72 13.85
N ASN A 112 5.12 14.02 14.66
CA ASN A 112 4.91 14.34 16.08
C ASN A 112 5.69 13.37 16.97
N VAL A 113 6.69 13.88 17.68
CA VAL A 113 7.60 13.10 18.55
C VAL A 113 6.85 12.45 19.71
N LEU A 114 5.89 13.15 20.32
CA LEU A 114 5.11 12.62 21.46
C LEU A 114 4.19 11.49 20.99
N TYR A 115 3.50 11.68 19.86
CA TYR A 115 2.68 10.63 19.27
C TYR A 115 3.53 9.40 18.93
N ARG A 116 4.69 9.60 18.29
CA ARG A 116 5.64 8.54 17.95
C ARG A 116 6.09 7.78 19.20
N PHE A 117 6.42 8.48 20.27
CA PHE A 117 6.85 7.88 21.52
C PHE A 117 5.76 7.00 22.13
N TRP A 118 4.54 7.53 22.31
CA TRP A 118 3.43 6.79 22.90
C TRP A 118 3.00 5.60 22.05
N MET A 119 2.93 5.78 20.72
CA MET A 119 2.59 4.68 19.82
C MET A 119 3.70 3.63 19.78
N GLY A 120 4.96 4.03 19.80
CA GLY A 120 6.10 3.12 19.90
C GLY A 120 6.04 2.24 21.15
N ILE A 121 5.72 2.81 22.33
CA ILE A 121 5.51 2.04 23.57
C ILE A 121 4.34 1.05 23.42
N LYS A 122 3.21 1.49 22.83
CA LYS A 122 2.06 0.61 22.61
C LYS A 122 2.41 -0.56 21.69
N VAL A 123 3.12 -0.30 20.59
CA VAL A 123 3.57 -1.33 19.65
C VAL A 123 4.59 -2.27 20.31
N LYS A 124 5.54 -1.75 21.07
CA LYS A 124 6.49 -2.54 21.86
C LYS A 124 5.77 -3.51 22.82
N LYS A 125 4.66 -3.08 23.43
CA LYS A 125 3.84 -3.89 24.34
C LYS A 125 3.11 -5.06 23.64
N LEU A 126 3.06 -5.11 22.31
CA LEU A 126 2.56 -6.29 21.59
C LEU A 126 3.42 -7.51 21.85
N SER A 127 4.70 -7.32 22.16
CA SER A 127 5.64 -8.35 22.59
C SER A 127 5.64 -9.62 21.70
N PRO A 128 5.85 -9.50 20.37
CA PRO A 128 5.83 -10.66 19.49
C PRO A 128 7.09 -11.52 19.62
N LYS A 129 7.00 -12.80 19.25
CA LYS A 129 8.17 -13.66 19.02
C LYS A 129 8.87 -13.32 17.70
N ILE A 130 8.09 -12.94 16.70
CA ILE A 130 8.56 -12.67 15.34
C ILE A 130 7.96 -11.35 14.88
N THR A 131 8.80 -10.52 14.25
CA THR A 131 8.34 -9.31 13.57
C THR A 131 8.76 -9.38 12.10
N ILE A 132 7.84 -9.08 11.21
CA ILE A 132 8.02 -9.15 9.75
C ILE A 132 7.74 -7.80 9.12
N CYS A 133 8.57 -7.43 8.13
CA CYS A 133 8.31 -6.34 7.22
C CYS A 133 8.73 -6.75 5.81
N ASP A 134 7.80 -7.07 4.93
CA ASP A 134 8.05 -7.52 3.57
C ASP A 134 7.76 -6.47 2.50
N SER A 135 7.40 -5.24 2.88
CA SER A 135 7.19 -4.12 1.95
C SER A 135 8.49 -3.74 1.26
N TYR A 136 8.47 -3.66 -0.07
CA TYR A 136 9.64 -3.22 -0.84
C TYR A 136 9.77 -1.70 -0.87
N PHE A 137 8.68 -0.99 -1.16
CA PHE A 137 8.63 0.47 -1.14
C PHE A 137 8.18 0.94 0.24
N ARG A 138 9.12 1.16 1.14
CA ARG A 138 8.85 1.62 2.50
C ARG A 138 9.80 2.73 2.94
N ARG A 139 9.46 3.38 4.02
CA ARG A 139 10.29 4.42 4.63
C ARG A 139 10.99 3.86 5.87
N ALA A 140 12.32 3.97 5.91
CA ALA A 140 13.13 3.45 7.02
C ALA A 140 12.69 3.98 8.40
N LEU A 141 12.41 5.29 8.52
CA LEU A 141 11.92 5.92 9.75
C LEU A 141 10.48 5.55 10.11
N MET A 142 9.79 4.79 9.29
CA MET A 142 8.44 4.29 9.54
C MET A 142 8.51 2.79 9.86
N SER A 143 8.69 1.98 8.84
CA SER A 143 8.56 0.52 8.96
C SER A 143 9.78 -0.12 9.65
N ASP A 144 11.00 0.25 9.23
CA ASP A 144 12.20 -0.38 9.80
C ASP A 144 12.49 0.11 11.22
N SER A 145 12.15 1.35 11.54
CA SER A 145 12.25 1.84 12.92
C SER A 145 11.26 1.14 13.85
N LEU A 146 10.03 0.86 13.40
CA LEU A 146 9.05 0.09 14.17
C LEU A 146 9.54 -1.33 14.42
N LEU A 147 10.04 -2.02 13.39
CA LEU A 147 10.62 -3.34 13.52
C LEU A 147 11.75 -3.36 14.53
N TRP A 148 12.63 -2.36 14.48
CA TRP A 148 13.76 -2.21 15.38
C TRP A 148 13.33 -1.90 16.83
N MET A 149 12.34 -1.01 17.03
CA MET A 149 11.82 -0.66 18.37
C MET A 149 11.09 -1.81 19.06
N ILE A 150 10.34 -2.62 18.31
CA ILE A 150 9.63 -3.79 18.83
C ILE A 150 10.62 -4.78 19.46
N ASP A 151 11.79 -4.95 18.87
CA ASP A 151 12.87 -5.76 19.39
C ASP A 151 12.42 -7.20 19.66
N ALA A 152 11.81 -7.82 18.67
CA ALA A 152 11.43 -9.23 18.73
C ALA A 152 12.67 -10.13 18.68
N PRO A 153 12.64 -11.33 19.29
CA PRO A 153 13.73 -12.31 19.20
C PRO A 153 14.11 -12.67 17.75
N ARG A 154 13.14 -12.66 16.84
CA ARG A 154 13.36 -12.86 15.42
C ARG A 154 12.73 -11.72 14.62
N SER A 155 13.55 -11.01 13.84
CA SER A 155 13.14 -9.93 12.94
C SER A 155 13.50 -10.30 11.52
N ILE A 156 12.50 -10.33 10.64
CA ILE A 156 12.67 -10.72 9.24
C ILE A 156 12.17 -9.56 8.37
N SER A 157 12.99 -9.09 7.45
CA SER A 157 12.56 -8.07 6.50
C SER A 157 13.03 -8.34 5.08
N SER A 158 12.26 -7.84 4.11
CA SER A 158 12.73 -7.74 2.74
C SER A 158 13.83 -6.67 2.63
N ILE A 159 14.69 -6.80 1.64
CA ILE A 159 15.56 -5.71 1.21
C ILE A 159 14.69 -4.71 0.46
N PRO A 160 14.58 -3.44 0.93
CA PRO A 160 13.70 -2.45 0.34
C PRO A 160 14.32 -1.79 -0.89
N PHE A 161 13.53 -0.94 -1.57
CA PHE A 161 14.08 0.02 -2.51
C PHE A 161 14.92 1.06 -1.76
N ILE A 162 16.19 1.17 -2.12
CA ILE A 162 17.16 2.05 -1.46
C ILE A 162 17.72 3.05 -2.47
N ASN A 163 17.61 4.34 -2.14
CA ASN A 163 18.31 5.41 -2.86
C ASN A 163 19.45 5.98 -2.00
N GLU A 164 20.31 6.80 -2.60
CA GLU A 164 21.50 7.36 -1.93
C GLU A 164 21.16 8.15 -0.65
N LYS A 165 20.03 8.90 -0.65
CA LYS A 165 19.61 9.72 0.49
C LYS A 165 19.14 8.88 1.69
N THR A 166 18.55 7.73 1.44
CA THR A 166 17.98 6.85 2.48
C THR A 166 18.89 5.70 2.85
N ARG A 167 19.97 5.48 2.10
CA ARG A 167 20.93 4.38 2.33
C ARG A 167 21.45 4.30 3.75
N PRO A 168 21.94 5.39 4.39
CA PRO A 168 22.45 5.30 5.76
C PRO A 168 21.41 4.82 6.77
N GLU A 169 20.15 5.28 6.65
CA GLU A 169 19.07 4.88 7.55
C GLU A 169 18.71 3.41 7.37
N PHE A 170 18.59 2.94 6.13
CA PHE A 170 18.34 1.53 5.85
C PHE A 170 19.49 0.66 6.34
N ASN A 171 20.75 1.03 6.09
CA ASN A 171 21.90 0.30 6.58
C ASN A 171 21.87 0.16 8.11
N TYR A 172 21.48 1.24 8.81
CA TYR A 172 21.38 1.22 10.26
C TYR A 172 20.39 0.15 10.76
N TYR A 173 19.18 0.13 10.22
CA TYR A 173 18.16 -0.80 10.66
C TYR A 173 18.39 -2.21 10.12
N LEU A 174 18.65 -2.37 8.83
CA LEU A 174 18.79 -3.68 8.19
C LEU A 174 19.97 -4.49 8.75
N SER A 175 21.07 -3.82 9.14
CA SER A 175 22.23 -4.50 9.74
C SER A 175 21.93 -5.12 11.11
N GLN A 176 20.76 -4.83 11.70
CA GLN A 176 20.35 -5.31 13.01
C GLN A 176 19.19 -6.33 12.93
N ASN A 177 18.69 -6.65 11.73
CA ASN A 177 17.68 -7.67 11.55
C ASN A 177 18.27 -9.08 11.61
N SER A 178 17.50 -10.02 12.12
CA SER A 178 17.91 -11.43 12.20
C SER A 178 18.04 -12.06 10.81
N GLN A 179 17.18 -11.66 9.87
CA GLN A 179 17.15 -12.20 8.52
C GLN A 179 16.73 -11.13 7.50
N LEU A 180 17.46 -11.06 6.39
CA LEU A 180 17.15 -10.21 5.25
C LEU A 180 16.85 -11.09 4.03
N ILE A 181 15.77 -10.75 3.33
CA ILE A 181 15.28 -11.48 2.17
C ILE A 181 15.34 -10.57 0.93
N ASP A 182 16.04 -11.01 -0.09
CA ASP A 182 15.98 -10.38 -1.41
C ASP A 182 14.77 -10.91 -2.17
N THR A 183 13.79 -10.05 -2.39
CA THR A 183 12.52 -10.43 -3.03
C THR A 183 12.52 -10.25 -4.54
N GLY A 184 13.65 -9.91 -5.11
CA GLY A 184 13.84 -9.75 -6.55
C GLY A 184 14.27 -8.34 -6.98
N PRO A 185 14.76 -8.20 -8.23
CA PRO A 185 15.23 -6.92 -8.76
C PRO A 185 14.08 -5.91 -8.95
N TYR A 186 14.45 -4.66 -9.23
CA TYR A 186 13.48 -3.66 -9.67
C TYR A 186 13.45 -3.60 -11.21
N PRO A 187 12.26 -3.59 -11.85
CA PRO A 187 10.93 -3.77 -11.25
C PRO A 187 10.57 -5.26 -11.09
N THR A 188 9.96 -5.58 -9.97
CA THR A 188 9.26 -6.85 -9.75
C THR A 188 7.91 -6.51 -9.13
N HIS A 189 6.85 -7.16 -9.55
CA HIS A 189 5.50 -6.87 -9.06
C HIS A 189 5.35 -7.21 -7.57
N GLU A 190 4.69 -6.35 -6.79
CA GLU A 190 4.59 -6.48 -5.33
C GLU A 190 3.99 -7.82 -4.88
N VAL A 191 2.97 -8.34 -5.56
CA VAL A 191 2.43 -9.67 -5.26
C VAL A 191 3.51 -10.75 -5.37
N LEU A 192 4.31 -10.72 -6.44
CA LEU A 192 5.41 -11.67 -6.62
C LEU A 192 6.45 -11.54 -5.52
N ARG A 193 6.75 -10.31 -5.08
CA ARG A 193 7.68 -10.06 -3.98
C ARG A 193 7.20 -10.70 -2.68
N HIS A 194 5.91 -10.59 -2.35
CA HIS A 194 5.36 -11.19 -1.15
C HIS A 194 5.51 -12.72 -1.17
N TYR A 195 5.23 -13.36 -2.31
CA TYR A 195 5.37 -14.80 -2.43
C TYR A 195 6.83 -15.25 -2.50
N ASN A 196 7.72 -14.48 -3.12
CA ASN A 196 9.16 -14.72 -3.06
C ASN A 196 9.70 -14.63 -1.62
N PHE A 197 9.22 -13.64 -0.85
CA PHE A 197 9.58 -13.49 0.56
C PHE A 197 9.18 -14.74 1.36
N ILE A 198 7.93 -15.15 1.27
CA ILE A 198 7.39 -16.31 1.98
C ILE A 198 8.14 -17.59 1.56
N SER A 199 8.38 -17.76 0.27
CA SER A 199 9.08 -18.92 -0.27
C SER A 199 10.50 -19.04 0.27
N GLN A 200 11.24 -17.94 0.34
CA GLN A 200 12.60 -17.94 0.88
C GLN A 200 12.63 -18.13 2.40
N VAL A 201 11.70 -17.56 3.13
CA VAL A 201 11.61 -17.75 4.59
C VAL A 201 11.25 -19.20 4.95
N SER A 202 10.40 -19.83 4.14
CA SER A 202 9.95 -21.22 4.38
C SER A 202 10.88 -22.30 3.80
N GLY A 203 11.68 -21.96 2.78
CA GLY A 203 12.39 -22.93 1.95
C GLY A 203 11.48 -23.75 1.03
N LYS A 204 10.20 -23.35 0.87
CA LYS A 204 9.19 -24.00 0.01
C LYS A 204 8.68 -23.01 -1.02
N VAL A 205 8.28 -23.51 -2.19
CA VAL A 205 7.73 -22.67 -3.24
C VAL A 205 6.24 -22.38 -2.95
N PHE A 206 5.91 -21.09 -2.85
CA PHE A 206 4.53 -20.63 -2.79
C PHE A 206 4.17 -19.93 -4.12
N ARG A 207 3.06 -20.32 -4.71
CA ARG A 207 2.60 -19.70 -5.95
C ARG A 207 1.74 -18.48 -5.67
N PRO A 208 1.97 -17.37 -6.37
CA PRO A 208 1.18 -16.17 -6.21
C PRO A 208 -0.28 -16.42 -6.63
N THR A 209 -1.19 -15.72 -5.99
CA THR A 209 -2.61 -15.77 -6.28
C THR A 209 -3.16 -14.37 -6.55
N ILE A 210 -4.23 -14.31 -7.33
CA ILE A 210 -4.94 -13.06 -7.60
C ILE A 210 -5.49 -12.50 -6.27
N PRO A 211 -5.18 -11.25 -5.90
CA PRO A 211 -5.75 -10.63 -4.72
C PRO A 211 -7.27 -10.63 -4.76
N LYS A 212 -7.91 -11.09 -3.68
CA LYS A 212 -9.37 -11.14 -3.55
C LYS A 212 -9.82 -10.62 -2.20
N ILE A 213 -10.89 -9.83 -2.24
CA ILE A 213 -11.57 -9.31 -1.06
C ILE A 213 -13.03 -9.75 -1.10
N LYS A 214 -13.51 -10.32 0.01
CA LYS A 214 -14.93 -10.59 0.19
C LYS A 214 -15.60 -9.33 0.73
N TRP A 215 -16.58 -8.82 -0.02
CA TRP A 215 -17.37 -7.67 0.38
C TRP A 215 -18.84 -7.94 0.11
N ILE A 216 -19.70 -7.64 1.09
CA ILE A 216 -21.14 -7.84 0.93
C ILE A 216 -21.67 -6.81 -0.05
N LYS A 217 -22.39 -7.26 -1.09
CA LYS A 217 -23.02 -6.36 -2.04
C LYS A 217 -24.09 -5.51 -1.35
N LYS A 218 -23.89 -4.21 -1.38
CA LYS A 218 -24.81 -3.22 -0.81
C LYS A 218 -24.84 -1.99 -1.71
N SER A 219 -26.02 -1.56 -2.08
CA SER A 219 -26.18 -0.35 -2.86
C SER A 219 -25.90 0.89 -2.01
N HIS A 220 -25.07 1.80 -2.51
CA HIS A 220 -24.82 3.06 -1.86
C HIS A 220 -26.03 4.00 -2.02
N PRO A 221 -26.54 4.66 -0.96
CA PRO A 221 -27.75 5.49 -1.04
C PRO A 221 -27.72 6.55 -2.13
N ILE A 222 -26.59 7.25 -2.30
CA ILE A 222 -26.44 8.29 -3.34
C ILE A 222 -26.60 7.70 -4.74
N VAL A 223 -26.06 6.51 -4.99
CA VAL A 223 -26.19 5.83 -6.27
C VAL A 223 -27.60 5.28 -6.44
N ALA A 224 -28.17 4.68 -5.39
CA ALA A 224 -29.52 4.14 -5.41
C ALA A 224 -30.60 5.19 -5.68
N THR A 225 -30.44 6.40 -5.12
CA THR A 225 -31.44 7.48 -5.26
C THR A 225 -31.30 8.28 -6.55
N LYS A 226 -30.07 8.41 -7.08
CA LYS A 226 -29.77 9.18 -8.29
C LYS A 226 -29.59 8.34 -9.53
N ALA A 227 -29.29 7.05 -9.38
CA ALA A 227 -29.18 6.15 -10.52
C ALA A 227 -30.56 5.90 -11.12
N LEU A 228 -30.80 6.47 -12.28
CA LEU A 228 -31.99 6.24 -13.07
C LEU A 228 -32.07 4.80 -13.61
N LYS A 229 -30.96 4.06 -13.53
CA LYS A 229 -30.79 2.70 -14.10
C LYS A 229 -29.94 1.81 -13.20
N PRO A 230 -30.22 0.49 -13.19
CA PRO A 230 -29.53 -0.47 -12.31
C PRO A 230 -28.07 -0.69 -12.69
N GLN A 231 -27.65 -0.29 -13.90
CA GLN A 231 -26.28 -0.45 -14.38
C GLN A 231 -25.54 0.89 -14.39
N TYR A 232 -24.40 0.90 -13.72
CA TYR A 232 -23.53 2.07 -13.73
C TYR A 232 -22.07 1.69 -13.89
N ILE A 233 -21.28 2.61 -14.40
CA ILE A 233 -19.83 2.54 -14.41
C ILE A 233 -19.25 3.54 -13.43
N VAL A 234 -18.06 3.22 -12.95
CA VAL A 234 -17.29 4.11 -12.06
C VAL A 234 -16.05 4.63 -12.78
N LEU A 235 -15.83 5.92 -12.69
CA LEU A 235 -14.64 6.59 -13.17
C LEU A 235 -13.84 7.12 -11.97
N ASN A 236 -12.53 6.84 -11.94
CA ASN A 236 -11.61 7.37 -10.94
C ASN A 236 -10.46 8.13 -11.61
N PRO A 237 -10.65 9.42 -11.93
CA PRO A 237 -9.65 10.24 -12.59
C PRO A 237 -8.56 10.79 -11.66
N GLY A 238 -8.75 10.69 -10.33
CA GLY A 238 -7.81 11.20 -9.35
C GLY A 238 -6.54 10.38 -9.21
N SER A 239 -5.48 11.02 -8.76
CA SER A 239 -4.23 10.40 -8.29
C SER A 239 -3.38 11.42 -7.55
N ASN A 240 -2.62 10.98 -6.53
CA ASN A 240 -1.68 11.83 -5.82
C ASN A 240 -0.51 12.29 -6.71
N GLU A 241 -0.09 11.43 -7.65
CA GLU A 241 1.00 11.73 -8.57
C GLU A 241 0.47 12.24 -9.90
N TYR A 242 0.88 13.43 -10.30
CA TYR A 242 0.43 14.04 -11.56
C TYR A 242 0.67 13.13 -12.77
N GLY A 243 1.82 12.50 -12.85
CA GLY A 243 2.17 11.61 -13.96
C GLY A 243 1.33 10.32 -14.07
N ARG A 244 0.47 10.03 -13.09
CA ARG A 244 -0.52 8.93 -13.16
C ARG A 244 -1.87 9.39 -13.70
N ARG A 245 -2.10 10.70 -13.80
CA ARG A 245 -3.41 11.25 -14.18
C ARG A 245 -3.57 11.22 -15.69
N TRP A 246 -4.53 10.44 -16.15
CA TRP A 246 -5.05 10.61 -17.51
C TRP A 246 -5.91 11.87 -17.53
N PRO A 247 -5.83 12.73 -18.59
CA PRO A 247 -6.55 14.00 -18.63
C PRO A 247 -8.05 13.85 -18.35
N LEU A 248 -8.60 14.75 -17.57
CA LEU A 248 -10.00 14.71 -17.15
C LEU A 248 -10.96 14.76 -18.34
N ASP A 249 -10.65 15.54 -19.37
CA ASP A 249 -11.49 15.66 -20.57
C ASP A 249 -11.70 14.31 -21.25
N PHE A 250 -10.69 13.46 -21.31
CA PHE A 250 -10.82 12.11 -21.86
C PHE A 250 -11.71 11.21 -20.98
N TYR A 251 -11.66 11.37 -19.65
CA TYR A 251 -12.60 10.69 -18.77
C TYR A 251 -14.04 11.14 -19.00
N LEU A 252 -14.26 12.45 -19.24
CA LEU A 252 -15.58 13.01 -19.55
C LEU A 252 -16.08 12.54 -20.91
N ASP A 253 -15.21 12.42 -21.90
CA ASP A 253 -15.57 11.83 -23.20
C ASP A 253 -16.00 10.37 -23.07
N VAL A 254 -15.29 9.59 -22.27
CA VAL A 254 -15.68 8.21 -21.94
C VAL A 254 -17.03 8.20 -21.21
N ALA A 255 -17.25 9.09 -20.24
CA ALA A 255 -18.52 9.21 -19.52
C ALA A 255 -19.68 9.44 -20.50
N ASN A 256 -19.53 10.40 -21.43
CA ASN A 256 -20.56 10.73 -22.42
C ASN A 256 -20.89 9.54 -23.34
N LYS A 257 -19.87 8.76 -23.73
CA LYS A 257 -20.08 7.53 -24.52
C LYS A 257 -20.87 6.47 -23.77
N PHE A 258 -20.67 6.32 -22.45
CA PHE A 258 -21.45 5.38 -21.66
C PHE A 258 -22.87 5.89 -21.40
N ILE A 259 -23.04 7.18 -21.16
CA ILE A 259 -24.37 7.80 -21.01
C ILE A 259 -25.19 7.61 -22.30
N SER A 260 -24.60 7.79 -23.47
CA SER A 260 -25.27 7.54 -24.76
C SER A 260 -25.69 6.07 -24.99
N LYS A 261 -25.07 5.14 -24.22
CA LYS A 261 -25.42 3.71 -24.20
C LYS A 261 -26.27 3.33 -23.01
N ASP A 262 -26.87 4.31 -22.36
CA ASP A 262 -27.84 4.12 -21.31
C ASP A 262 -27.29 3.66 -19.95
N TYR A 263 -26.00 3.93 -19.69
CA TYR A 263 -25.39 3.71 -18.39
C TYR A 263 -25.46 4.97 -17.51
N THR A 264 -25.59 4.77 -16.21
CA THR A 264 -25.27 5.81 -15.23
C THR A 264 -23.75 5.88 -15.04
N VAL A 265 -23.20 7.07 -14.88
CA VAL A 265 -21.78 7.29 -14.62
C VAL A 265 -21.58 7.87 -13.23
N VAL A 266 -20.70 7.27 -12.45
CA VAL A 266 -20.32 7.73 -11.11
C VAL A 266 -18.84 8.08 -11.10
N ILE A 267 -18.49 9.30 -10.68
CA ILE A 267 -17.09 9.72 -10.51
C ILE A 267 -16.74 9.66 -9.03
N VAL A 268 -15.67 8.94 -8.72
CA VAL A 268 -15.10 8.78 -7.37
C VAL A 268 -13.71 9.40 -7.29
N GLY A 269 -13.24 9.69 -6.07
CA GLY A 269 -11.90 10.22 -5.82
C GLY A 269 -11.75 10.72 -4.39
N GLY A 270 -10.52 11.02 -3.98
CA GLY A 270 -10.20 11.59 -2.68
C GLY A 270 -10.66 13.05 -2.56
N LYS A 271 -10.75 13.54 -1.31
CA LYS A 271 -11.26 14.89 -1.01
C LYS A 271 -10.42 16.02 -1.63
N ASP A 272 -9.13 15.80 -1.77
CA ASP A 272 -8.18 16.81 -2.28
C ASP A 272 -7.88 16.62 -3.78
N GLU A 273 -8.58 15.70 -4.44
CA GLU A 273 -8.34 15.34 -5.83
C GLU A 273 -9.43 15.93 -6.74
N LEU A 274 -9.03 16.71 -7.74
CA LEU A 274 -9.87 17.16 -8.87
C LEU A 274 -11.22 17.81 -8.50
N VAL A 275 -11.45 18.16 -7.24
CA VAL A 275 -12.76 18.70 -6.80
C VAL A 275 -13.10 19.98 -7.55
N ASP A 276 -12.13 20.88 -7.70
CA ASP A 276 -12.35 22.17 -8.37
C ASP A 276 -12.39 22.01 -9.91
N ASP A 277 -11.58 21.13 -10.47
CA ASP A 277 -11.60 20.82 -11.91
C ASP A 277 -12.97 20.22 -12.32
N LEU A 278 -13.50 19.31 -11.47
CA LEU A 278 -14.82 18.73 -11.72
C LEU A 278 -15.96 19.72 -11.55
N LYS A 279 -15.88 20.64 -10.59
CA LYS A 279 -16.88 21.72 -10.43
C LYS A 279 -16.96 22.62 -11.65
N THR A 280 -15.82 22.90 -12.28
CA THR A 280 -15.73 23.72 -13.50
C THR A 280 -16.17 22.97 -14.75
N SER A 281 -15.85 21.68 -14.83
CA SER A 281 -16.08 20.87 -16.03
C SER A 281 -17.47 20.24 -16.10
N LEU A 282 -18.12 19.98 -14.95
CA LEU A 282 -19.45 19.39 -14.89
C LEU A 282 -20.53 20.48 -14.80
N LYS A 283 -21.50 20.42 -15.70
CA LYS A 283 -22.68 21.30 -15.64
C LYS A 283 -23.57 20.90 -14.47
N PRO A 284 -24.35 21.84 -13.88
CA PRO A 284 -25.26 21.55 -12.75
C PRO A 284 -26.29 20.45 -13.05
N ASP A 285 -26.73 20.34 -14.29
CA ASP A 285 -27.70 19.36 -14.80
C ASP A 285 -27.06 18.12 -15.42
N SER A 286 -25.76 17.92 -15.22
CA SER A 286 -25.04 16.75 -15.74
C SER A 286 -25.66 15.46 -15.20
N PRO A 287 -25.86 14.44 -16.06
CA PRO A 287 -26.32 13.12 -15.62
C PRO A 287 -25.24 12.32 -14.88
N ILE A 288 -24.03 12.88 -14.72
CA ILE A 288 -22.91 12.27 -14.00
C ILE A 288 -23.10 12.47 -12.49
N ILE A 289 -23.03 11.38 -11.75
CA ILE A 289 -23.06 11.41 -10.28
C ILE A 289 -21.62 11.64 -9.77
N ASN A 290 -21.36 12.84 -9.28
CA ASN A 290 -20.05 13.16 -8.70
C ASN A 290 -20.07 12.94 -7.18
N VAL A 291 -19.25 12.00 -6.69
CA VAL A 291 -19.07 11.71 -5.25
C VAL A 291 -17.63 11.89 -4.79
N VAL A 292 -16.82 12.62 -5.55
CA VAL A 292 -15.42 12.94 -5.19
C VAL A 292 -15.38 13.69 -3.86
N GLY A 293 -14.60 13.16 -2.91
CA GLY A 293 -14.47 13.70 -1.55
C GLY A 293 -15.69 13.51 -0.65
N LEU A 294 -16.73 12.81 -1.10
CA LEU A 294 -18.00 12.62 -0.37
C LEU A 294 -18.18 11.23 0.21
N THR A 295 -17.24 10.31 -0.04
CA THR A 295 -17.35 8.92 0.39
C THR A 295 -16.24 8.55 1.35
N SER A 296 -16.58 7.80 2.39
CA SER A 296 -15.62 7.03 3.18
C SER A 296 -15.13 5.80 2.38
N ILE A 297 -14.05 5.16 2.85
CA ILE A 297 -13.55 3.95 2.20
C ILE A 297 -14.58 2.81 2.15
N PRO A 298 -15.36 2.50 3.22
CA PRO A 298 -16.44 1.53 3.13
C PRO A 298 -17.50 1.86 2.08
N GLU A 299 -17.90 3.13 1.98
CA GLU A 299 -18.86 3.59 0.97
C GLU A 299 -18.29 3.48 -0.44
N LEU A 300 -17.02 3.81 -0.63
CA LEU A 300 -16.32 3.56 -1.89
C LEU A 300 -16.35 2.07 -2.27
N MET A 301 -16.10 1.19 -1.29
CA MET A 301 -16.17 -0.27 -1.51
C MET A 301 -17.58 -0.71 -1.96
N ASP A 302 -18.63 -0.16 -1.35
CA ASP A 302 -20.02 -0.44 -1.76
C ASP A 302 -20.28 0.02 -3.22
N ILE A 303 -19.79 1.21 -3.59
CA ILE A 303 -19.93 1.74 -4.95
C ILE A 303 -19.15 0.89 -5.96
N LEU A 304 -17.90 0.56 -5.67
CA LEU A 304 -17.07 -0.24 -6.56
C LEU A 304 -17.65 -1.65 -6.77
N ASN A 305 -18.09 -2.30 -5.68
CA ASN A 305 -18.55 -3.69 -5.69
C ASN A 305 -19.83 -3.92 -6.50
N MET A 306 -20.62 -2.88 -6.73
CA MET A 306 -21.85 -2.93 -7.51
C MET A 306 -21.71 -2.39 -8.94
N ALA A 307 -20.55 -1.86 -9.28
CA ALA A 307 -20.30 -1.29 -10.61
C ALA A 307 -20.25 -2.39 -11.70
N SER A 308 -20.76 -2.06 -12.87
CA SER A 308 -20.62 -2.91 -14.06
C SER A 308 -19.21 -2.91 -14.61
N CYS A 309 -18.52 -1.78 -14.44
CA CYS A 309 -17.12 -1.60 -14.83
C CYS A 309 -16.51 -0.43 -14.05
N VAL A 310 -15.22 -0.50 -13.77
CA VAL A 310 -14.43 0.58 -13.19
C VAL A 310 -13.32 0.99 -14.16
N ILE A 311 -13.18 2.28 -14.43
CA ILE A 311 -12.09 2.85 -15.22
C ILE A 311 -11.31 3.79 -14.30
N SER A 312 -10.05 3.49 -14.08
CA SER A 312 -9.25 4.16 -13.05
C SER A 312 -7.83 4.40 -13.50
N ASN A 313 -7.22 5.46 -13.02
CA ASN A 313 -5.77 5.56 -12.99
C ASN A 313 -5.18 4.48 -12.06
N ASP A 314 -3.86 4.25 -12.14
CA ASP A 314 -3.11 3.39 -11.22
C ASP A 314 -3.14 3.94 -9.78
N THR A 315 -4.16 3.58 -9.02
CA THR A 315 -4.42 4.04 -7.65
C THR A 315 -5.15 2.99 -6.82
N GLY A 316 -5.37 3.27 -5.53
CA GLY A 316 -6.08 2.37 -4.61
C GLY A 316 -7.41 1.82 -5.14
N PRO A 317 -8.33 2.64 -5.67
CA PRO A 317 -9.59 2.19 -6.25
C PRO A 317 -9.45 1.15 -7.36
N ALA A 318 -8.40 1.22 -8.21
CA ALA A 318 -8.13 0.20 -9.22
C ALA A 318 -7.87 -1.17 -8.59
N HIS A 319 -6.97 -1.22 -7.59
CA HIS A 319 -6.66 -2.48 -6.89
C HIS A 319 -7.86 -3.01 -6.10
N LEU A 320 -8.64 -2.13 -5.47
CA LEU A 320 -9.87 -2.50 -4.77
C LEU A 320 -10.88 -3.15 -5.72
N SER A 321 -11.15 -2.54 -6.87
CA SER A 321 -12.12 -3.06 -7.85
C SER A 321 -11.67 -4.41 -8.42
N ILE A 322 -10.38 -4.58 -8.71
CA ILE A 322 -9.81 -5.87 -9.15
C ILE A 322 -10.01 -6.94 -8.07
N ALA A 323 -9.70 -6.61 -6.81
CA ALA A 323 -9.84 -7.55 -5.69
C ALA A 323 -11.30 -7.89 -5.37
N LEU A 324 -12.24 -7.00 -5.69
CA LEU A 324 -13.69 -7.22 -5.63
C LEU A 324 -14.22 -8.06 -6.80
N SER A 325 -13.38 -8.41 -7.75
CA SER A 325 -13.75 -9.13 -8.99
C SER A 325 -14.68 -8.33 -9.90
N VAL A 326 -14.53 -7.02 -9.93
CA VAL A 326 -15.28 -6.11 -10.82
C VAL A 326 -14.47 -5.89 -12.10
N PRO A 327 -15.10 -5.93 -13.30
CA PRO A 327 -14.43 -5.58 -14.54
C PRO A 327 -13.74 -4.22 -14.44
N THR A 328 -12.44 -4.18 -14.72
CA THR A 328 -11.63 -2.99 -14.45
C THR A 328 -10.70 -2.68 -15.61
N VAL A 329 -10.67 -1.42 -16.02
CA VAL A 329 -9.68 -0.86 -16.93
C VAL A 329 -8.78 0.08 -16.13
N VAL A 330 -7.48 -0.17 -16.17
CA VAL A 330 -6.48 0.63 -15.47
C VAL A 330 -5.62 1.39 -16.49
N ILE A 331 -5.61 2.71 -16.37
CA ILE A 331 -4.76 3.60 -17.19
C ILE A 331 -3.47 3.83 -16.42
N ILE A 332 -2.34 3.46 -17.02
CA ILE A 332 -1.05 3.38 -16.34
C ILE A 332 -0.13 4.50 -16.79
N GLY A 333 0.42 5.23 -15.82
CA GLY A 333 1.61 6.05 -16.00
C GLY A 333 2.90 5.25 -15.81
N GLY A 334 4.03 5.74 -16.34
CA GLY A 334 5.27 4.97 -16.44
C GLY A 334 6.11 4.84 -15.16
N GLY A 335 5.87 5.66 -14.12
CA GLY A 335 6.82 5.81 -13.00
C GLY A 335 7.08 4.54 -12.20
N HIS A 336 6.05 3.75 -11.92
CA HIS A 336 6.12 2.47 -11.19
C HIS A 336 5.73 1.26 -12.05
N PHE A 337 5.84 1.40 -13.37
CA PHE A 337 5.45 0.32 -14.29
C PHE A 337 6.13 -1.01 -13.93
N GLY A 338 5.32 -2.07 -13.85
CA GLY A 338 5.78 -3.42 -13.49
C GLY A 338 5.96 -3.67 -11.98
N SER A 339 5.81 -2.65 -11.13
CA SER A 339 5.88 -2.82 -9.67
C SER A 339 4.52 -3.06 -9.03
N PHE A 340 3.50 -2.31 -9.46
CA PHE A 340 2.12 -2.43 -8.97
C PHE A 340 1.16 -2.80 -10.10
N VAL A 341 1.40 -2.26 -11.28
CA VAL A 341 0.67 -2.48 -12.52
C VAL A 341 1.65 -2.44 -13.71
N PRO A 342 1.38 -3.16 -14.82
CA PRO A 342 0.32 -4.15 -14.98
C PRO A 342 0.54 -5.38 -14.11
N TYR A 343 -0.52 -6.12 -13.81
CA TYR A 343 -0.38 -7.40 -13.14
C TYR A 343 0.27 -8.41 -14.10
N PRO A 344 1.21 -9.24 -13.62
CA PRO A 344 1.77 -10.34 -14.41
C PRO A 344 0.66 -11.30 -14.88
N ASP A 345 0.85 -11.91 -16.03
CA ASP A 345 -0.16 -12.79 -16.66
C ASP A 345 -0.64 -13.90 -15.71
N GLU A 346 0.25 -14.44 -14.88
CA GLU A 346 -0.05 -15.50 -13.92
C GLU A 346 -1.04 -15.10 -12.80
N ILE A 347 -1.19 -13.79 -12.54
CA ILE A 347 -2.10 -13.23 -11.53
C ILE A 347 -3.06 -12.19 -12.10
N CYS A 348 -3.11 -11.99 -13.41
CA CYS A 348 -4.00 -11.04 -14.07
C CYS A 348 -5.36 -11.67 -14.31
N PRO A 349 -6.44 -11.16 -13.71
CA PRO A 349 -7.78 -11.67 -14.01
C PRO A 349 -8.20 -11.35 -15.44
N PRO A 350 -8.96 -12.23 -16.12
CA PRO A 350 -9.37 -12.02 -17.51
C PRO A 350 -10.29 -10.82 -17.73
N PHE A 351 -10.93 -10.33 -16.66
CA PHE A 351 -11.82 -9.17 -16.68
C PHE A 351 -11.08 -7.83 -16.42
N VAL A 352 -9.75 -7.85 -16.37
CA VAL A 352 -8.92 -6.66 -16.16
C VAL A 352 -8.17 -6.32 -17.45
N LYS A 353 -8.12 -5.03 -17.79
CA LYS A 353 -7.32 -4.49 -18.88
C LYS A 353 -6.42 -3.38 -18.37
N PHE A 354 -5.16 -3.45 -18.75
CA PHE A 354 -4.17 -2.43 -18.48
C PHE A 354 -3.85 -1.67 -19.77
N LEU A 355 -4.04 -0.34 -19.74
CA LEU A 355 -3.80 0.53 -20.89
C LEU A 355 -2.61 1.43 -20.59
N PHE A 356 -1.65 1.43 -21.47
CA PHE A 356 -0.44 2.27 -21.38
C PHE A 356 0.18 2.49 -22.75
N ASP A 357 0.89 3.60 -22.87
CA ASP A 357 1.74 3.88 -24.01
C ASP A 357 3.19 3.89 -23.52
N LYS A 358 3.99 2.95 -24.03
CA LYS A 358 5.34 2.71 -23.51
C LYS A 358 6.30 3.80 -23.94
N MET A 359 6.86 4.52 -22.97
CA MET A 359 7.84 5.57 -23.17
C MET A 359 9.22 5.17 -22.65
N ALA A 360 10.27 5.80 -23.19
CA ALA A 360 11.65 5.54 -22.78
C ALA A 360 11.94 5.87 -21.30
N CYS A 361 11.11 6.70 -20.67
CA CYS A 361 11.25 7.10 -19.26
C CYS A 361 10.50 6.23 -18.26
N TYR A 362 9.93 5.10 -18.68
CA TYR A 362 9.31 4.15 -17.75
C TYR A 362 10.30 3.70 -16.67
N HIS A 363 9.80 3.37 -15.49
CA HIS A 363 10.56 3.03 -14.29
C HIS A 363 11.33 4.20 -13.65
N CYS A 364 10.94 5.45 -13.94
CA CYS A 364 11.61 6.64 -13.41
C CYS A 364 11.31 6.90 -11.92
N PHE A 365 10.44 6.13 -11.30
CA PHE A 365 10.05 6.31 -9.90
C PHE A 365 9.46 7.70 -9.60
N TRP A 366 8.81 8.32 -10.60
CA TRP A 366 8.31 9.70 -10.58
C TRP A 366 9.39 10.77 -10.30
N LEU A 367 10.65 10.40 -10.38
CA LEU A 367 11.79 11.31 -10.34
C LEU A 367 12.09 11.76 -11.77
N CYS A 368 11.24 12.64 -12.28
CA CYS A 368 11.42 13.18 -13.64
C CYS A 368 12.66 14.07 -13.72
N ASP A 369 13.61 13.69 -14.54
CA ASP A 369 14.76 14.47 -14.96
C ASP A 369 14.49 15.25 -16.26
N LYS A 370 13.39 14.93 -16.94
CA LYS A 370 12.94 15.62 -18.15
C LYS A 370 12.00 16.76 -17.75
N ARG A 371 12.33 17.97 -18.17
CA ARG A 371 11.42 19.12 -18.05
C ARG A 371 10.12 18.77 -18.78
N GLN A 372 9.00 18.95 -18.10
CA GLN A 372 7.70 18.97 -18.75
C GLN A 372 7.66 20.24 -19.63
N ASN A 373 7.65 20.08 -20.93
CA ASN A 373 7.38 21.16 -21.87
C ASN A 373 5.88 21.37 -21.93
#